data_37dfe162c05081b1d7334ade6a4354ca
#
_entry.id   37dfe162c05081b1d7334ade6a4354ca
#
_cell.length_a   1.000
_cell.length_b   1.000
_cell.length_c   1.000
_cell.angle_alpha   90.00
_cell.angle_beta   90.00
_cell.angle_gamma   90.00
#
_symmetry.space_group_name_H-M   'P 1'
#
loop_
_entity.id
_entity.type
_entity.pdbx_description
1 polymer ?
#
loop_
_entity_poly.entity_id
_entity_poly.type
_entity_poly.pdbx_seq_one_letter_code
_entity_poly.pdbx_strand_id
1 'polypeptide(L)'
;MSAPARSARLGVLALAMINVASIVSARNLPVMAEYGWSMLALFALSILVFLVPISMAAAELGTAFPREGGVYAWVKEAFGGRTGFLAVWCDYAENVAWFPTVLSFIAASLAYAIDPSLATDKTYLVVVMLVFFWGTTAAALGGVRASSVIGSVGTIAGSILPALLVVGLGAAFLLRGDASQIPFSAGALVPDVQLDDLAFLGGIILLFTGMEMAGFHARDTRDPGRTVPRAIALAVAVTVTFSVLGSLFMAFVLPQHEISLVSGTMELFSSVLHTFSADWLVAPLALVVAIGGIAHLTPWILGPATGVSVVAREGLAPARLGRTNRNGVPVALLVVQGLAGSVFALLFVVVPSVSTSYWMLSAVTAQVIVAMYALVFASVIRLRYTRPDVPRPYRIPGGLPGVWLVGGVGLLGCLSSFLLGFVPPSQLATGNTAVYVLLLALASVVLSLPPFAFALLERRRGRAVAATAPS
;
A
#
# COMPACT_ATOMS: atom_id res chain seq x y z
N MET A 1 -9.70 38.06 -14.11
CA MET A 1 -9.61 36.72 -13.44
C MET A 1 -10.37 35.72 -14.32
N SER A 2 -9.66 34.95 -15.17
CA SER A 2 -10.25 33.90 -15.98
C SER A 2 -10.67 32.74 -15.06
N ALA A 3 -11.92 32.29 -15.17
CA ALA A 3 -12.43 31.13 -14.46
C ALA A 3 -11.49 29.93 -14.74
N PRO A 4 -11.10 29.15 -13.71
CA PRO A 4 -10.28 27.95 -13.95
C PRO A 4 -11.05 27.04 -14.89
N ALA A 5 -10.36 26.55 -15.92
CA ALA A 5 -10.90 25.58 -16.86
C ALA A 5 -11.54 24.43 -16.06
N ARG A 6 -12.81 24.12 -16.33
CA ARG A 6 -13.52 22.97 -15.75
C ARG A 6 -12.69 21.74 -16.05
N SER A 7 -11.99 21.21 -15.05
CA SER A 7 -11.30 19.91 -15.17
C SER A 7 -12.33 18.86 -15.62
N ALA A 8 -11.96 18.06 -16.61
CA ALA A 8 -12.82 17.00 -17.10
C ALA A 8 -13.19 16.09 -15.91
N ARG A 9 -14.49 15.99 -15.60
CA ARG A 9 -14.97 15.19 -14.47
C ARG A 9 -14.69 13.72 -14.71
N LEU A 10 -14.12 13.05 -13.71
CA LEU A 10 -13.75 11.64 -13.79
C LEU A 10 -14.98 10.75 -14.00
N GLY A 11 -14.87 9.83 -14.97
CA GLY A 11 -15.83 8.73 -15.17
C GLY A 11 -15.43 7.47 -14.41
N VAL A 12 -16.29 6.45 -14.47
CA VAL A 12 -16.10 5.16 -13.78
C VAL A 12 -14.75 4.52 -14.12
N LEU A 13 -14.42 4.41 -15.41
CA LEU A 13 -13.17 3.75 -15.83
C LEU A 13 -11.92 4.52 -15.36
N ALA A 14 -11.91 5.84 -15.52
CA ALA A 14 -10.78 6.67 -15.10
C ALA A 14 -10.54 6.56 -13.58
N LEU A 15 -11.61 6.60 -12.79
CA LEU A 15 -11.53 6.46 -11.34
C LEU A 15 -11.14 5.05 -10.91
N ALA A 16 -11.64 4.00 -11.58
CA ALA A 16 -11.24 2.64 -11.34
C ALA A 16 -9.75 2.42 -11.64
N MET A 17 -9.25 3.00 -12.74
CA MET A 17 -7.84 2.91 -13.10
C MET A 17 -6.91 3.61 -12.11
N ILE A 18 -7.34 4.69 -11.46
CA ILE A 18 -6.59 5.32 -10.36
C ILE A 18 -6.42 4.33 -9.20
N ASN A 19 -7.49 3.64 -8.80
CA ASN A 19 -7.41 2.61 -7.75
C ASN A 19 -6.54 1.41 -8.17
N VAL A 20 -6.78 0.87 -9.37
CA VAL A 20 -5.97 -0.25 -9.91
C VAL A 20 -4.49 0.12 -9.92
N ALA A 21 -4.16 1.33 -10.39
CA ALA A 21 -2.79 1.83 -10.42
C ALA A 21 -2.15 1.96 -9.03
N SER A 22 -2.94 2.24 -8.01
CA SER A 22 -2.46 2.39 -6.62
C SER A 22 -2.24 1.05 -5.91
N ILE A 23 -2.91 -0.02 -6.35
CA ILE A 23 -2.95 -1.30 -5.63
C ILE A 23 -2.26 -2.42 -6.40
N VAL A 24 -2.54 -2.54 -7.71
CA VAL A 24 -2.04 -3.65 -8.54
C VAL A 24 -0.55 -3.50 -8.76
N SER A 25 0.21 -4.46 -8.25
CA SER A 25 1.66 -4.54 -8.43
C SER A 25 2.11 -5.99 -8.50
N ALA A 26 2.92 -6.33 -9.49
CA ALA A 26 3.51 -7.66 -9.62
C ALA A 26 4.42 -8.02 -8.44
N ARG A 27 4.96 -7.01 -7.74
CA ARG A 27 5.71 -7.15 -6.49
C ARG A 27 4.99 -7.97 -5.42
N ASN A 28 3.66 -7.94 -5.42
CA ASN A 28 2.85 -8.54 -4.37
C ASN A 28 2.56 -10.04 -4.59
N LEU A 29 2.83 -10.57 -5.78
CA LEU A 29 2.48 -11.95 -6.15
C LEU A 29 3.23 -13.02 -5.36
N PRO A 30 4.55 -12.88 -5.07
CA PRO A 30 5.33 -13.89 -4.37
C PRO A 30 4.76 -14.25 -3.00
N VAL A 31 4.32 -13.27 -2.22
CA VAL A 31 3.80 -13.46 -0.84
C VAL A 31 2.67 -14.50 -0.79
N MET A 32 1.83 -14.55 -1.82
CA MET A 32 0.70 -15.48 -1.86
C MET A 32 1.02 -16.78 -2.58
N ALA A 33 1.98 -16.76 -3.50
CA ALA A 33 2.35 -17.94 -4.28
C ALA A 33 2.87 -19.08 -3.40
N GLU A 34 3.50 -18.77 -2.27
CA GLU A 34 4.00 -19.76 -1.30
C GLU A 34 2.90 -20.65 -0.70
N TYR A 35 1.64 -20.18 -0.68
CA TYR A 35 0.51 -20.95 -0.16
C TYR A 35 -0.09 -21.94 -1.16
N GLY A 36 0.35 -21.95 -2.41
CA GLY A 36 -0.23 -22.81 -3.44
C GLY A 36 -1.75 -22.66 -3.51
N TRP A 37 -2.48 -23.79 -3.55
CA TRP A 37 -3.94 -23.77 -3.67
C TRP A 37 -4.67 -23.15 -2.46
N SER A 38 -4.10 -23.23 -1.26
CA SER A 38 -4.72 -22.67 -0.04
C SER A 38 -4.80 -21.13 -0.07
N MET A 39 -4.01 -20.47 -0.94
CA MET A 39 -4.14 -19.02 -1.14
C MET A 39 -5.56 -18.59 -1.50
N LEU A 40 -6.35 -19.43 -2.19
CA LEU A 40 -7.73 -19.09 -2.58
C LEU A 40 -8.62 -18.83 -1.38
N ALA A 41 -8.51 -19.67 -0.33
CA ALA A 41 -9.25 -19.47 0.91
C ALA A 41 -8.78 -18.24 1.68
N LEU A 42 -7.46 -17.98 1.70
CA LEU A 42 -6.86 -16.81 2.36
C LEU A 42 -7.24 -15.52 1.64
N PHE A 43 -7.24 -15.50 0.30
CA PHE A 43 -7.77 -14.36 -0.47
C PHE A 43 -9.25 -14.13 -0.19
N ALA A 44 -10.08 -15.19 -0.23
CA ALA A 44 -11.51 -15.06 0.05
C ALA A 44 -11.75 -14.48 1.44
N LEU A 45 -11.03 -14.95 2.45
CA LEU A 45 -11.09 -14.40 3.81
C LEU A 45 -10.71 -12.92 3.84
N SER A 46 -9.57 -12.54 3.26
CA SER A 46 -9.09 -11.15 3.26
C SER A 46 -10.00 -10.21 2.46
N ILE A 47 -10.61 -10.68 1.37
CA ILE A 47 -11.61 -9.94 0.62
C ILE A 47 -12.83 -9.65 1.51
N LEU A 48 -13.32 -10.65 2.24
CA LEU A 48 -14.51 -10.53 3.07
C LEU A 48 -14.26 -9.68 4.33
N VAL A 49 -13.09 -9.82 4.96
CA VAL A 49 -12.84 -9.13 6.23
C VAL A 49 -12.22 -7.75 6.07
N PHE A 50 -11.61 -7.44 4.92
CA PHE A 50 -10.95 -6.16 4.71
C PHE A 50 -11.33 -5.47 3.41
N LEU A 51 -11.12 -6.10 2.23
CA LEU A 51 -11.28 -5.42 0.94
C LEU A 51 -12.70 -4.92 0.69
N VAL A 52 -13.70 -5.75 0.89
CA VAL A 52 -15.11 -5.36 0.74
C VAL A 52 -15.50 -4.32 1.79
N PRO A 53 -15.23 -4.51 3.10
CA PRO A 53 -15.48 -3.51 4.11
C PRO A 53 -14.86 -2.14 3.83
N ILE A 54 -13.57 -2.07 3.50
CA ILE A 54 -12.92 -0.78 3.22
C ILE A 54 -13.47 -0.12 1.96
N SER A 55 -13.76 -0.90 0.92
CA SER A 55 -14.36 -0.42 -0.32
C SER A 55 -15.71 0.27 -0.07
N MET A 56 -16.56 -0.35 0.75
CA MET A 56 -17.88 0.19 1.12
C MET A 56 -17.74 1.42 2.04
N ALA A 57 -16.84 1.39 3.02
CA ALA A 57 -16.58 2.51 3.91
C ALA A 57 -16.04 3.73 3.14
N ALA A 58 -15.06 3.53 2.25
CA ALA A 58 -14.48 4.58 1.43
C ALA A 58 -15.49 5.17 0.45
N ALA A 59 -16.37 4.35 -0.14
CA ALA A 59 -17.45 4.83 -1.01
C ALA A 59 -18.44 5.71 -0.24
N GLU A 60 -18.84 5.33 0.96
CA GLU A 60 -19.75 6.13 1.79
C GLU A 60 -19.10 7.41 2.29
N LEU A 61 -17.93 7.31 2.89
CA LEU A 61 -17.23 8.48 3.44
C LEU A 61 -16.80 9.46 2.35
N GLY A 62 -16.28 8.97 1.22
CA GLY A 62 -15.86 9.80 0.10
C GLY A 62 -17.01 10.55 -0.55
N THR A 63 -18.19 9.91 -0.69
CA THR A 63 -19.36 10.55 -1.28
C THR A 63 -20.11 11.46 -0.32
N ALA A 64 -20.12 11.15 0.99
CA ALA A 64 -20.77 11.96 2.02
C ALA A 64 -19.92 13.16 2.46
N PHE A 65 -18.59 13.01 2.48
CA PHE A 65 -17.65 14.04 2.93
C PHE A 65 -16.56 14.29 1.87
N PRO A 66 -16.90 14.83 0.69
CA PRO A 66 -15.97 15.01 -0.44
C PRO A 66 -15.06 16.23 -0.23
N ARG A 67 -14.25 16.23 0.82
CA ARG A 67 -13.32 17.30 1.20
C ARG A 67 -11.88 16.94 0.85
N GLU A 68 -11.03 17.96 0.69
CA GLU A 68 -9.58 17.75 0.59
C GLU A 68 -9.02 17.14 1.88
N GLY A 69 -8.02 16.26 1.73
CA GLY A 69 -7.35 15.64 2.86
C GLY A 69 -7.72 14.16 3.08
N GLY A 70 -8.59 13.60 2.25
CA GLY A 70 -8.86 12.15 2.26
C GLY A 70 -9.20 11.61 3.64
N VAL A 71 -8.43 10.64 4.11
CA VAL A 71 -8.59 10.01 5.43
C VAL A 71 -8.59 11.03 6.57
N TYR A 72 -7.71 12.06 6.49
CA TYR A 72 -7.71 13.13 7.49
C TYR A 72 -9.07 13.79 7.65
N ALA A 73 -9.72 14.14 6.53
CA ALA A 73 -11.01 14.82 6.56
C ALA A 73 -12.11 13.95 7.17
N TRP A 74 -12.14 12.65 6.85
CA TRP A 74 -13.13 11.71 7.36
C TRP A 74 -12.98 11.46 8.87
N VAL A 75 -11.75 11.20 9.31
CA VAL A 75 -11.47 10.94 10.72
C VAL A 75 -11.61 12.23 11.56
N LYS A 76 -11.21 13.38 11.02
CA LYS A 76 -11.42 14.69 11.67
C LYS A 76 -12.89 14.99 11.89
N GLU A 77 -13.77 14.72 10.91
CA GLU A 77 -15.21 14.93 11.04
C GLU A 77 -15.82 14.01 12.11
N ALA A 78 -15.29 12.77 12.24
CA ALA A 78 -15.77 11.82 13.23
C ALA A 78 -15.24 12.08 14.64
N PHE A 79 -13.93 12.35 14.79
CA PHE A 79 -13.24 12.32 16.09
C PHE A 79 -12.46 13.59 16.42
N GLY A 80 -12.46 14.57 15.53
CA GLY A 80 -11.73 15.83 15.69
C GLY A 80 -10.32 15.83 15.12
N GLY A 81 -9.70 17.01 15.03
CA GLY A 81 -8.46 17.25 14.29
C GLY A 81 -7.25 16.41 14.76
N ARG A 82 -7.10 16.17 16.07
CA ARG A 82 -5.97 15.40 16.60
C ARG A 82 -6.03 13.93 16.18
N THR A 83 -7.22 13.32 16.21
CA THR A 83 -7.40 11.94 15.75
C THR A 83 -7.27 11.86 14.23
N GLY A 84 -7.78 12.86 13.50
CA GLY A 84 -7.54 12.98 12.05
C GLY A 84 -6.05 13.08 11.74
N PHE A 85 -5.30 13.85 12.52
CA PHE A 85 -3.86 13.92 12.36
C PHE A 85 -3.17 12.57 12.57
N LEU A 86 -3.56 11.80 13.60
CA LEU A 86 -3.03 10.45 13.80
C LEU A 86 -3.26 9.57 12.58
N ALA A 87 -4.45 9.62 11.98
CA ALA A 87 -4.79 8.82 10.81
C ALA A 87 -3.89 9.13 9.60
N VAL A 88 -3.78 10.41 9.21
CA VAL A 88 -2.93 10.78 8.06
C VAL A 88 -1.44 10.67 8.37
N TRP A 89 -1.05 10.75 9.64
CA TRP A 89 0.32 10.48 10.02
C TRP A 89 0.67 9.00 9.88
N CYS A 90 -0.21 8.08 10.26
CA CYS A 90 -0.01 6.65 10.04
C CYS A 90 0.13 6.33 8.55
N ASP A 91 -0.70 6.94 7.69
CA ASP A 91 -0.60 6.85 6.23
C ASP A 91 0.76 7.35 5.70
N TYR A 92 1.28 8.45 6.23
CA TYR A 92 2.60 8.96 5.87
C TYR A 92 3.74 8.11 6.43
N ALA A 93 3.64 7.68 7.69
CA ALA A 93 4.71 6.99 8.40
C ALA A 93 4.91 5.55 7.92
N GLU A 94 3.83 4.86 7.53
CA GLU A 94 3.93 3.52 6.98
C GLU A 94 4.75 3.49 5.69
N ASN A 95 4.59 4.52 4.84
CA ASN A 95 5.35 4.65 3.60
C ASN A 95 6.85 4.68 3.83
N VAL A 96 7.32 5.19 4.97
CA VAL A 96 8.75 5.21 5.31
C VAL A 96 9.33 3.80 5.38
N ALA A 97 8.58 2.83 5.92
CA ALA A 97 8.97 1.41 5.93
C ALA A 97 8.63 0.70 4.60
N TRP A 98 7.60 1.15 3.90
CA TRP A 98 7.15 0.58 2.64
C TRP A 98 8.08 0.91 1.46
N PHE A 99 8.65 2.12 1.39
CA PHE A 99 9.51 2.53 0.27
C PHE A 99 10.69 1.57 0.02
N PRO A 100 11.47 1.13 1.01
CA PRO A 100 12.53 0.16 0.76
C PRO A 100 12.03 -1.16 0.16
N THR A 101 10.80 -1.60 0.46
CA THR A 101 10.25 -2.83 -0.13
C THR A 101 9.95 -2.68 -1.62
N VAL A 102 9.44 -1.54 -2.05
CA VAL A 102 9.24 -1.24 -3.48
C VAL A 102 10.57 -1.03 -4.19
N LEU A 103 11.49 -0.32 -3.55
CA LEU A 103 12.80 -0.03 -4.11
C LEU A 103 13.65 -1.29 -4.24
N SER A 104 13.55 -2.25 -3.31
CA SER A 104 14.23 -3.55 -3.44
C SER A 104 13.69 -4.36 -4.60
N PHE A 105 12.37 -4.34 -4.83
CA PHE A 105 11.76 -4.94 -6.02
C PHE A 105 12.26 -4.30 -7.32
N ILE A 106 12.37 -2.96 -7.37
CA ILE A 106 12.92 -2.24 -8.53
C ILE A 106 14.37 -2.64 -8.76
N ALA A 107 15.19 -2.67 -7.69
CA ALA A 107 16.60 -3.04 -7.76
C ALA A 107 16.79 -4.49 -8.21
N ALA A 108 16.02 -5.42 -7.63
CA ALA A 108 16.06 -6.82 -8.04
C ALA A 108 15.58 -7.02 -9.48
N SER A 109 14.55 -6.28 -9.92
CA SER A 109 14.12 -6.33 -11.31
C SER A 109 15.23 -5.86 -12.27
N LEU A 110 15.90 -4.75 -11.95
CA LEU A 110 17.01 -4.24 -12.75
C LEU A 110 18.21 -5.20 -12.79
N ALA A 111 18.43 -6.00 -11.74
CA ALA A 111 19.45 -7.02 -11.72
C ALA A 111 19.29 -8.01 -12.90
N TYR A 112 18.06 -8.40 -13.23
CA TYR A 112 17.78 -9.31 -14.35
C TYR A 112 18.06 -8.70 -15.75
N ALA A 113 18.25 -7.39 -15.84
CA ALA A 113 18.70 -6.75 -17.07
C ALA A 113 20.23 -6.74 -17.21
N ILE A 114 20.98 -7.01 -16.12
CA ILE A 114 22.44 -6.94 -16.04
C ILE A 114 23.01 -8.34 -15.74
N ASP A 115 22.77 -8.82 -14.53
CA ASP A 115 23.15 -10.13 -14.00
C ASP A 115 22.16 -10.51 -12.88
N PRO A 116 21.37 -11.60 -13.01
CA PRO A 116 20.42 -12.04 -12.01
C PRO A 116 21.02 -12.26 -10.62
N SER A 117 22.29 -12.59 -10.50
CA SER A 117 22.97 -12.80 -9.20
C SER A 117 22.99 -11.54 -8.35
N LEU A 118 22.93 -10.35 -8.95
CA LEU A 118 22.86 -9.07 -8.28
C LEU A 118 21.56 -8.91 -7.47
N ALA A 119 20.49 -9.65 -7.79
CA ALA A 119 19.23 -9.60 -7.04
C ALA A 119 19.37 -10.05 -5.57
N THR A 120 20.44 -10.75 -5.23
CA THR A 120 20.78 -11.16 -3.86
C THR A 120 21.97 -10.40 -3.28
N ASP A 121 22.67 -9.59 -4.08
CA ASP A 121 23.77 -8.74 -3.59
C ASP A 121 23.23 -7.55 -2.81
N LYS A 122 23.48 -7.56 -1.52
CA LYS A 122 22.99 -6.54 -0.57
C LYS A 122 23.53 -5.15 -0.87
N THR A 123 24.79 -5.05 -1.31
CA THR A 123 25.42 -3.76 -1.61
C THR A 123 24.80 -3.16 -2.86
N TYR A 124 24.66 -3.96 -3.92
CA TYR A 124 23.96 -3.54 -5.14
C TYR A 124 22.53 -3.07 -4.83
N LEU A 125 21.76 -3.88 -4.10
CA LEU A 125 20.37 -3.55 -3.76
C LEU A 125 20.28 -2.21 -3.03
N VAL A 126 21.08 -2.00 -1.96
CA VAL A 126 21.01 -0.77 -1.17
C VAL A 126 21.45 0.45 -1.98
N VAL A 127 22.53 0.34 -2.77
CA VAL A 127 22.97 1.45 -3.62
C VAL A 127 21.90 1.83 -4.63
N VAL A 128 21.33 0.85 -5.33
CA VAL A 128 20.27 1.09 -6.33
C VAL A 128 19.02 1.65 -5.65
N MET A 129 18.60 1.11 -4.50
CA MET A 129 17.47 1.64 -3.73
C MET A 129 17.66 3.12 -3.39
N LEU A 130 18.84 3.50 -2.87
CA LEU A 130 19.12 4.90 -2.49
C LEU A 130 19.15 5.83 -3.70
N VAL A 131 19.75 5.41 -4.81
CA VAL A 131 19.80 6.19 -6.05
C VAL A 131 18.40 6.46 -6.58
N PHE A 132 17.54 5.43 -6.67
CA PHE A 132 16.18 5.60 -7.17
C PHE A 132 15.28 6.34 -6.19
N PHE A 133 15.47 6.14 -4.88
CA PHE A 133 14.67 6.85 -3.87
C PHE A 133 14.93 8.36 -3.91
N TRP A 134 16.19 8.76 -3.86
CA TRP A 134 16.53 10.17 -3.92
C TRP A 134 16.30 10.78 -5.29
N GLY A 135 16.47 10.00 -6.37
CA GLY A 135 16.14 10.42 -7.74
C GLY A 135 14.65 10.71 -7.91
N THR A 136 13.78 9.80 -7.47
CA THR A 136 12.31 9.99 -7.50
C THR A 136 11.85 11.08 -6.54
N THR A 137 12.45 11.21 -5.36
CA THR A 137 12.20 12.30 -4.43
C THR A 137 12.58 13.65 -5.06
N ALA A 138 13.73 13.75 -5.71
CA ALA A 138 14.16 14.96 -6.42
C ALA A 138 13.20 15.31 -7.58
N ALA A 139 12.77 14.31 -8.36
CA ALA A 139 11.78 14.52 -9.42
C ALA A 139 10.43 15.01 -8.85
N ALA A 140 10.02 14.49 -7.67
CA ALA A 140 8.80 14.91 -6.99
C ALA A 140 8.83 16.38 -6.54
N LEU A 141 10.00 16.98 -6.33
CA LEU A 141 10.14 18.44 -6.05
C LEU A 141 9.65 19.32 -7.22
N GLY A 142 9.59 18.76 -8.44
CA GLY A 142 8.98 19.40 -9.61
C GLY A 142 7.46 19.53 -9.55
N GLY A 143 6.82 18.88 -8.59
CA GLY A 143 5.39 18.95 -8.30
C GLY A 143 4.54 17.94 -9.06
N VAL A 144 3.23 18.01 -8.86
CA VAL A 144 2.23 17.03 -9.32
C VAL A 144 2.27 16.80 -10.85
N ARG A 145 2.61 17.82 -11.65
CA ARG A 145 2.67 17.67 -13.12
C ARG A 145 3.79 16.71 -13.57
N ALA A 146 4.98 16.84 -12.98
CA ALA A 146 6.09 15.94 -13.28
C ALA A 146 5.76 14.50 -12.83
N SER A 147 5.21 14.37 -11.62
CA SER A 147 4.75 13.09 -11.06
C SER A 147 3.65 12.44 -11.88
N SER A 148 2.67 13.19 -12.41
CA SER A 148 1.52 12.62 -13.12
C SER A 148 1.89 12.02 -14.48
N VAL A 149 2.84 12.61 -15.20
CA VAL A 149 3.33 12.06 -16.48
C VAL A 149 4.07 10.74 -16.24
N ILE A 150 5.01 10.72 -15.29
CA ILE A 150 5.74 9.51 -14.90
C ILE A 150 4.75 8.44 -14.41
N GLY A 151 3.79 8.83 -13.55
CA GLY A 151 2.79 7.93 -12.99
C GLY A 151 1.88 7.31 -14.06
N SER A 152 1.35 8.09 -14.99
CA SER A 152 0.39 7.58 -15.98
C SER A 152 1.03 6.62 -16.99
N VAL A 153 2.15 7.00 -17.58
CA VAL A 153 2.86 6.16 -18.57
C VAL A 153 3.43 4.92 -17.89
N GLY A 154 4.07 5.11 -16.73
CA GLY A 154 4.69 4.01 -16.02
C GLY A 154 3.67 3.03 -15.41
N THR A 155 2.48 3.47 -14.99
CA THR A 155 1.44 2.55 -14.50
C THR A 155 0.95 1.62 -15.61
N ILE A 156 0.72 2.15 -16.81
CA ILE A 156 0.31 1.31 -17.94
C ILE A 156 1.42 0.32 -18.31
N ALA A 157 2.63 0.83 -18.52
CA ALA A 157 3.75 0.02 -18.95
C ALA A 157 4.28 -0.92 -17.86
N GLY A 158 4.28 -0.49 -16.60
CA GLY A 158 4.99 -1.19 -15.56
C GLY A 158 4.12 -1.89 -14.51
N SER A 159 2.80 -1.67 -14.50
CA SER A 159 1.90 -2.44 -13.65
C SER A 159 0.93 -3.28 -14.49
N ILE A 160 0.24 -2.68 -15.44
CA ILE A 160 -0.78 -3.38 -16.23
C ILE A 160 -0.15 -4.37 -17.20
N LEU A 161 0.91 -3.96 -17.93
CA LEU A 161 1.56 -4.86 -18.88
C LEU A 161 2.24 -6.06 -18.21
N PRO A 162 3.06 -5.93 -17.15
CA PRO A 162 3.58 -7.09 -16.43
C PRO A 162 2.48 -7.96 -15.84
N ALA A 163 1.38 -7.36 -15.35
CA ALA A 163 0.22 -8.08 -14.86
C ALA A 163 -0.41 -8.98 -15.94
N LEU A 164 -0.65 -8.43 -17.11
CA LEU A 164 -1.20 -9.18 -18.25
C LEU A 164 -0.22 -10.25 -18.73
N LEU A 165 1.09 -9.96 -18.71
CA LEU A 165 2.12 -10.92 -19.06
C LEU A 165 2.19 -12.09 -18.08
N VAL A 166 2.11 -11.84 -16.77
CA VAL A 166 2.06 -12.93 -15.77
C VAL A 166 0.89 -13.87 -16.06
N VAL A 167 -0.31 -13.30 -16.26
CA VAL A 167 -1.50 -14.11 -16.55
C VAL A 167 -1.39 -14.81 -17.90
N GLY A 168 -0.94 -14.12 -18.94
CA GLY A 168 -0.81 -14.66 -20.29
C GLY A 168 0.25 -15.77 -20.39
N LEU A 169 1.43 -15.56 -19.82
CA LEU A 169 2.52 -16.54 -19.81
C LEU A 169 2.18 -17.74 -18.93
N GLY A 170 1.53 -17.51 -17.77
CA GLY A 170 1.07 -18.61 -16.91
C GLY A 170 0.01 -19.46 -17.62
N ALA A 171 -0.93 -18.83 -18.32
CA ALA A 171 -1.90 -19.55 -19.12
C ALA A 171 -1.25 -20.34 -20.28
N ALA A 172 -0.28 -19.74 -20.98
CA ALA A 172 0.47 -20.41 -22.05
C ALA A 172 1.28 -21.62 -21.52
N PHE A 173 1.89 -21.49 -20.34
CA PHE A 173 2.58 -22.59 -19.67
C PHE A 173 1.66 -23.77 -19.41
N LEU A 174 0.46 -23.53 -18.85
CA LEU A 174 -0.53 -24.58 -18.59
C LEU A 174 -1.08 -25.20 -19.87
N LEU A 175 -1.35 -24.41 -20.92
CA LEU A 175 -1.85 -24.90 -22.20
C LEU A 175 -0.83 -25.78 -22.95
N ARG A 176 0.45 -25.60 -22.67
CA ARG A 176 1.51 -26.44 -23.21
C ARG A 176 1.54 -27.85 -22.54
N GLY A 177 0.91 -27.99 -21.38
CA GLY A 177 0.89 -29.25 -20.63
C GLY A 177 2.13 -29.47 -19.76
N ASP A 178 2.88 -28.42 -19.45
CA ASP A 178 4.01 -28.48 -18.53
C ASP A 178 3.54 -28.82 -17.10
N ALA A 179 4.34 -29.59 -16.37
CA ALA A 179 3.97 -30.08 -15.04
C ALA A 179 3.90 -28.89 -14.04
N SER A 180 2.78 -28.80 -13.32
CA SER A 180 2.61 -27.84 -12.23
C SER A 180 3.41 -28.24 -11.00
N GLN A 181 4.06 -27.27 -10.34
CA GLN A 181 4.74 -27.46 -9.05
C GLN A 181 3.76 -27.75 -7.91
N ILE A 182 2.48 -27.35 -8.05
CA ILE A 182 1.42 -27.56 -7.06
C ILE A 182 0.33 -28.49 -7.63
N PRO A 183 0.39 -29.81 -7.43
CA PRO A 183 -0.66 -30.72 -7.88
C PRO A 183 -1.98 -30.38 -7.17
N PHE A 184 -3.08 -30.42 -7.92
CA PHE A 184 -4.40 -30.15 -7.36
C PHE A 184 -4.87 -31.31 -6.50
N SER A 185 -5.30 -31.00 -5.27
CA SER A 185 -6.13 -31.89 -4.44
C SER A 185 -7.18 -31.07 -3.71
N ALA A 186 -8.34 -31.64 -3.42
CA ALA A 186 -9.39 -30.93 -2.68
C ALA A 186 -8.93 -30.52 -1.27
N GLY A 187 -8.05 -31.31 -0.65
CA GLY A 187 -7.42 -30.98 0.64
C GLY A 187 -6.48 -29.79 0.56
N ALA A 188 -5.83 -29.55 -0.58
CA ALA A 188 -4.92 -28.43 -0.76
C ALA A 188 -5.62 -27.03 -0.77
N LEU A 189 -6.94 -26.99 -0.90
CA LEU A 189 -7.72 -25.76 -0.80
C LEU A 189 -7.90 -25.28 0.64
N VAL A 190 -7.72 -26.18 1.61
CA VAL A 190 -7.85 -25.86 3.03
C VAL A 190 -6.48 -25.43 3.54
N PRO A 191 -6.32 -24.19 4.02
CA PRO A 191 -5.06 -23.77 4.60
C PRO A 191 -4.76 -24.57 5.86
N ASP A 192 -3.52 -24.98 6.02
CA ASP A 192 -3.04 -25.47 7.31
C ASP A 192 -3.04 -24.30 8.29
N VAL A 193 -3.87 -24.39 9.35
CA VAL A 193 -4.15 -23.27 10.26
C VAL A 193 -3.13 -23.28 11.40
N GLN A 194 -1.85 -23.34 11.10
CA GLN A 194 -0.80 -23.04 12.07
C GLN A 194 -0.68 -21.52 12.22
N LEU A 195 -0.42 -21.03 13.44
CA LEU A 195 -0.32 -19.58 13.69
C LEU A 195 0.77 -18.93 12.84
N ASP A 196 1.86 -19.62 12.63
CA ASP A 196 3.02 -19.16 11.85
C ASP A 196 2.69 -19.02 10.35
N ASP A 197 1.80 -19.87 9.83
CA ASP A 197 1.31 -19.77 8.45
C ASP A 197 0.34 -18.62 8.29
N LEU A 198 -0.41 -18.28 9.35
CA LEU A 198 -1.31 -17.11 9.34
C LEU A 198 -0.56 -15.78 9.42
N ALA A 199 0.74 -15.76 9.68
CA ALA A 199 1.53 -14.52 9.72
C ALA A 199 1.41 -13.72 8.43
N PHE A 200 1.43 -14.38 7.27
CA PHE A 200 1.26 -13.75 5.97
C PHE A 200 -0.14 -13.16 5.74
N LEU A 201 -1.15 -13.54 6.53
CA LEU A 201 -2.50 -12.95 6.43
C LEU A 201 -2.46 -11.42 6.67
N GLY A 202 -1.59 -10.96 7.57
CA GLY A 202 -1.30 -9.54 7.76
C GLY A 202 -0.76 -8.89 6.48
N GLY A 203 0.12 -9.59 5.75
CA GLY A 203 0.63 -9.16 4.45
C GLY A 203 -0.45 -9.09 3.37
N ILE A 204 -1.44 -10.00 3.38
CA ILE A 204 -2.54 -9.99 2.40
C ILE A 204 -3.40 -8.73 2.55
N ILE A 205 -3.67 -8.29 3.78
CA ILE A 205 -4.38 -7.03 4.01
C ILE A 205 -3.61 -5.86 3.40
N LEU A 206 -2.29 -5.86 3.53
CA LEU A 206 -1.43 -4.86 2.91
C LEU A 206 -1.54 -4.84 1.37
N LEU A 207 -1.82 -5.99 0.72
CA LEU A 207 -2.03 -6.06 -0.74
C LEU A 207 -3.25 -5.26 -1.21
N PHE A 208 -4.22 -5.02 -0.33
CA PHE A 208 -5.47 -4.35 -0.65
C PHE A 208 -5.55 -2.91 -0.11
N THR A 209 -4.46 -2.39 0.46
CA THR A 209 -4.36 -0.98 0.87
C THR A 209 -4.37 -0.06 -0.36
N GLY A 210 -4.97 1.13 -0.22
CA GLY A 210 -5.12 2.08 -1.33
C GLY A 210 -6.52 2.07 -2.00
N MET A 211 -7.43 1.17 -1.59
CA MET A 211 -8.79 1.13 -2.17
C MET A 211 -9.62 2.38 -1.84
N GLU A 212 -9.25 3.12 -0.81
CA GLU A 212 -9.84 4.40 -0.42
C GLU A 212 -9.54 5.54 -1.39
N MET A 213 -8.56 5.42 -2.27
CA MET A 213 -8.14 6.46 -3.22
C MET A 213 -9.29 6.95 -4.11
N ALA A 214 -10.20 6.08 -4.55
CA ALA A 214 -11.39 6.51 -5.28
C ALA A 214 -12.30 7.43 -4.44
N GLY A 215 -12.38 7.19 -3.14
CA GLY A 215 -13.12 8.05 -2.21
C GLY A 215 -12.54 9.46 -2.13
N PHE A 216 -11.21 9.62 -2.22
CA PHE A 216 -10.55 10.93 -2.21
C PHE A 216 -10.89 11.77 -3.43
N HIS A 217 -11.14 11.13 -4.58
CA HIS A 217 -11.49 11.78 -5.84
C HIS A 217 -13.02 11.93 -6.06
N ALA A 218 -13.84 11.60 -5.05
CA ALA A 218 -15.31 11.65 -5.19
C ALA A 218 -15.82 13.00 -5.68
N ARG A 219 -15.23 14.13 -5.23
CA ARG A 219 -15.62 15.50 -5.65
C ARG A 219 -15.33 15.79 -7.14
N ASP A 220 -14.36 15.08 -7.73
CA ASP A 220 -13.94 15.29 -9.11
C ASP A 220 -14.76 14.46 -10.10
N THR A 221 -15.78 13.72 -9.61
CA THR A 221 -16.66 12.87 -10.43
C THR A 221 -17.95 13.59 -10.85
N ARG A 222 -18.60 13.10 -11.90
CA ARG A 222 -19.87 13.67 -12.40
C ARG A 222 -21.06 13.37 -11.50
N ASP A 223 -21.16 12.12 -11.04
CA ASP A 223 -22.20 11.59 -10.16
C ASP A 223 -21.53 10.71 -9.11
N PRO A 224 -21.07 11.30 -7.99
CA PRO A 224 -20.31 10.56 -6.98
C PRO A 224 -21.04 9.32 -6.46
N GLY A 225 -22.36 9.43 -6.27
CA GLY A 225 -23.19 8.33 -5.73
C GLY A 225 -23.23 7.07 -6.60
N ARG A 226 -23.03 7.21 -7.91
CA ARG A 226 -23.00 6.10 -8.86
C ARG A 226 -21.60 5.80 -9.37
N THR A 227 -20.82 6.84 -9.63
CA THR A 227 -19.48 6.71 -10.23
C THR A 227 -18.50 6.06 -9.24
N VAL A 228 -18.46 6.52 -7.99
CA VAL A 228 -17.50 6.03 -6.99
C VAL A 228 -17.71 4.54 -6.66
N PRO A 229 -18.92 4.06 -6.28
CA PRO A 229 -19.09 2.64 -5.96
C PRO A 229 -18.87 1.72 -7.18
N ARG A 230 -19.23 2.14 -8.39
CA ARG A 230 -18.96 1.36 -9.61
C ARG A 230 -17.49 1.29 -9.95
N ALA A 231 -16.78 2.38 -9.79
CA ALA A 231 -15.32 2.44 -9.99
C ALA A 231 -14.59 1.54 -8.99
N ILE A 232 -14.99 1.59 -7.72
CA ILE A 232 -14.43 0.71 -6.68
C ILE A 232 -14.75 -0.75 -6.99
N ALA A 233 -15.99 -1.10 -7.35
CA ALA A 233 -16.35 -2.48 -7.68
C ALA A 233 -15.55 -3.02 -8.87
N LEU A 234 -15.33 -2.20 -9.91
CA LEU A 234 -14.47 -2.56 -11.04
C LEU A 234 -13.01 -2.73 -10.61
N ALA A 235 -12.48 -1.83 -9.77
CA ALA A 235 -11.12 -1.92 -9.27
C ALA A 235 -10.93 -3.16 -8.39
N VAL A 236 -11.89 -3.49 -7.52
CA VAL A 236 -11.89 -4.73 -6.72
C VAL A 236 -11.82 -5.95 -7.64
N ALA A 237 -12.70 -6.03 -8.65
CA ALA A 237 -12.73 -7.16 -9.59
C ALA A 237 -11.38 -7.34 -10.31
N VAL A 238 -10.80 -6.26 -10.83
CA VAL A 238 -9.49 -6.29 -11.52
C VAL A 238 -8.38 -6.70 -10.55
N THR A 239 -8.31 -6.07 -9.36
CA THR A 239 -7.27 -6.35 -8.36
C THR A 239 -7.32 -7.80 -7.88
N VAL A 240 -8.50 -8.30 -7.53
CA VAL A 240 -8.67 -9.68 -7.06
C VAL A 240 -8.29 -10.67 -8.16
N THR A 241 -8.80 -10.47 -9.38
CA THR A 241 -8.50 -11.35 -10.52
C THR A 241 -6.99 -11.41 -10.78
N PHE A 242 -6.34 -10.25 -10.83
CA PHE A 242 -4.90 -10.19 -11.04
C PHE A 242 -4.12 -10.84 -9.90
N SER A 243 -4.43 -10.52 -8.64
CA SER A 243 -3.71 -11.05 -7.49
C SER A 243 -3.86 -12.57 -7.40
N VAL A 244 -5.08 -13.09 -7.55
CA VAL A 244 -5.34 -14.54 -7.50
C VAL A 244 -4.68 -15.26 -8.65
N LEU A 245 -4.94 -14.86 -9.90
CA LEU A 245 -4.38 -15.54 -11.06
C LEU A 245 -2.88 -15.40 -11.13
N GLY A 246 -2.34 -14.20 -10.84
CA GLY A 246 -0.89 -13.96 -10.88
C GLY A 246 -0.13 -14.80 -9.87
N SER A 247 -0.59 -14.84 -8.60
CA SER A 247 0.03 -15.66 -7.57
C SER A 247 -0.13 -17.16 -7.84
N LEU A 248 -1.30 -17.58 -8.36
CA LEU A 248 -1.55 -18.97 -8.71
C LEU A 248 -0.63 -19.44 -9.86
N PHE A 249 -0.48 -18.63 -10.91
CA PHE A 249 0.43 -18.96 -12.01
C PHE A 249 1.89 -18.97 -11.55
N MET A 250 2.27 -18.11 -10.63
CA MET A 250 3.62 -18.16 -10.02
C MET A 250 3.83 -19.48 -9.28
N ALA A 251 2.86 -19.93 -8.47
CA ALA A 251 2.92 -21.18 -7.75
C ALA A 251 2.90 -22.42 -8.67
N PHE A 252 2.31 -22.33 -9.87
CA PHE A 252 2.37 -23.42 -10.85
C PHE A 252 3.78 -23.60 -11.44
N VAL A 253 4.50 -22.50 -11.61
CA VAL A 253 5.80 -22.48 -12.31
C VAL A 253 6.97 -22.65 -11.36
N LEU A 254 6.94 -21.97 -10.20
CA LEU A 254 8.06 -21.93 -9.27
C LEU A 254 7.83 -22.86 -8.07
N PRO A 255 8.88 -23.58 -7.61
CA PRO A 255 8.83 -24.32 -6.36
C PRO A 255 8.55 -23.38 -5.19
N GLN A 256 7.54 -23.69 -4.36
CA GLN A 256 7.06 -22.80 -3.29
C GLN A 256 8.16 -22.30 -2.33
N HIS A 257 9.07 -23.21 -1.93
CA HIS A 257 10.14 -22.88 -0.97
C HIS A 257 11.32 -22.08 -1.56
N GLU A 258 11.32 -21.86 -2.86
CA GLU A 258 12.38 -21.13 -3.58
C GLU A 258 11.92 -19.75 -4.04
N ILE A 259 10.65 -19.40 -3.85
CA ILE A 259 10.09 -18.11 -4.30
C ILE A 259 10.68 -16.97 -3.47
N SER A 260 11.48 -16.11 -4.11
CA SER A 260 11.97 -14.92 -3.47
C SER A 260 10.86 -13.86 -3.34
N LEU A 261 10.69 -13.28 -2.15
CA LEU A 261 9.71 -12.19 -1.94
C LEU A 261 10.07 -10.91 -2.71
N VAL A 262 11.31 -10.76 -3.13
CA VAL A 262 11.81 -9.56 -3.83
C VAL A 262 11.96 -9.78 -5.32
N SER A 263 12.56 -10.89 -5.76
CA SER A 263 12.84 -11.21 -7.17
C SER A 263 11.87 -12.22 -7.80
N GLY A 264 10.96 -12.84 -7.04
CA GLY A 264 10.11 -13.94 -7.50
C GLY A 264 9.32 -13.64 -8.78
N THR A 265 8.91 -12.39 -8.99
CA THR A 265 8.26 -12.00 -10.26
C THR A 265 9.21 -12.10 -11.46
N MET A 266 10.47 -11.74 -11.29
CA MET A 266 11.46 -11.86 -12.36
C MET A 266 11.93 -13.31 -12.53
N GLU A 267 11.96 -14.09 -11.44
CA GLU A 267 12.19 -15.55 -11.47
C GLU A 267 11.11 -16.25 -12.31
N LEU A 268 9.83 -15.89 -12.09
CA LEU A 268 8.70 -16.38 -12.89
C LEU A 268 8.91 -16.04 -14.37
N PHE A 269 9.18 -14.79 -14.70
CA PHE A 269 9.38 -14.38 -16.09
C PHE A 269 10.56 -15.10 -16.72
N SER A 270 11.69 -15.18 -16.04
CA SER A 270 12.89 -15.87 -16.53
C SER A 270 12.63 -17.34 -16.78
N SER A 271 12.00 -18.05 -15.84
CA SER A 271 11.69 -19.47 -15.95
C SER A 271 10.75 -19.77 -17.12
N VAL A 272 9.66 -19.01 -17.25
CA VAL A 272 8.70 -19.22 -18.33
C VAL A 272 9.30 -18.85 -19.67
N LEU A 273 10.00 -17.72 -19.80
CA LEU A 273 10.63 -17.32 -21.06
C LEU A 273 11.71 -18.29 -21.50
N HIS A 274 12.45 -18.88 -20.56
CA HIS A 274 13.41 -19.97 -20.86
C HIS A 274 12.72 -21.17 -21.47
N THR A 275 11.57 -21.59 -20.90
CA THR A 275 10.77 -22.71 -21.43
C THR A 275 10.30 -22.45 -22.88
N PHE A 276 10.11 -21.19 -23.27
CA PHE A 276 9.75 -20.78 -24.64
C PHE A 276 10.95 -20.40 -25.51
N SER A 277 12.20 -20.60 -25.04
CA SER A 277 13.44 -20.16 -25.72
C SER A 277 13.47 -18.67 -26.07
N ALA A 278 12.89 -17.86 -25.18
CA ALA A 278 12.71 -16.43 -25.33
C ALA A 278 13.52 -15.61 -24.29
N ASP A 279 14.66 -16.14 -23.83
CA ASP A 279 15.50 -15.56 -22.78
C ASP A 279 15.91 -14.09 -23.08
N TRP A 280 16.02 -13.75 -24.35
CA TRP A 280 16.34 -12.39 -24.79
C TRP A 280 15.30 -11.35 -24.37
N LEU A 281 14.07 -11.75 -24.03
CA LEU A 281 13.03 -10.87 -23.51
C LEU A 281 13.16 -10.54 -22.03
N VAL A 282 13.96 -11.30 -21.27
CA VAL A 282 14.10 -11.11 -19.81
C VAL A 282 14.63 -9.70 -19.50
N ALA A 283 15.70 -9.26 -20.15
CA ALA A 283 16.27 -7.94 -19.89
C ALA A 283 15.35 -6.77 -20.29
N PRO A 284 14.72 -6.72 -21.48
CA PRO A 284 13.71 -5.71 -21.78
C PRO A 284 12.54 -5.69 -20.80
N LEU A 285 12.04 -6.88 -20.40
CA LEU A 285 10.93 -7.00 -19.46
C LEU A 285 11.32 -6.52 -18.06
N ALA A 286 12.53 -6.82 -17.61
CA ALA A 286 13.10 -6.33 -16.37
C ALA A 286 13.11 -4.79 -16.29
N LEU A 287 13.50 -4.13 -17.39
CA LEU A 287 13.46 -2.67 -17.48
C LEU A 287 12.02 -2.13 -17.42
N VAL A 288 11.09 -2.77 -18.11
CA VAL A 288 9.67 -2.37 -18.09
C VAL A 288 9.08 -2.52 -16.68
N VAL A 289 9.36 -3.62 -15.99
CA VAL A 289 8.94 -3.87 -14.61
C VAL A 289 9.53 -2.83 -13.66
N ALA A 290 10.82 -2.52 -13.79
CA ALA A 290 11.49 -1.51 -12.96
C ALA A 290 10.91 -0.10 -13.17
N ILE A 291 10.67 0.30 -14.43
CA ILE A 291 10.01 1.58 -14.76
C ILE A 291 8.62 1.66 -14.11
N GLY A 292 7.88 0.55 -14.13
CA GLY A 292 6.59 0.47 -13.47
C GLY A 292 6.65 0.60 -11.96
N GLY A 293 7.64 -0.01 -11.33
CA GLY A 293 7.90 0.17 -9.91
C GLY A 293 8.16 1.64 -9.54
N ILE A 294 8.97 2.35 -10.35
CA ILE A 294 9.25 3.78 -10.16
C ILE A 294 7.97 4.61 -10.31
N ALA A 295 7.15 4.30 -11.30
CA ALA A 295 5.88 5.00 -11.52
C ALA A 295 4.89 4.77 -10.38
N HIS A 296 4.81 3.53 -9.87
CA HIS A 296 3.98 3.18 -8.74
C HIS A 296 4.41 3.90 -7.44
N LEU A 297 5.72 4.09 -7.24
CA LEU A 297 6.29 4.80 -6.09
C LEU A 297 5.91 6.30 -6.07
N THR A 298 5.84 6.94 -7.22
CA THR A 298 5.74 8.41 -7.35
C THR A 298 4.53 9.05 -6.65
N PRO A 299 3.28 8.57 -6.78
CA PRO A 299 2.13 9.15 -6.08
C PRO A 299 2.21 8.99 -4.56
N TRP A 300 2.82 7.93 -4.06
CA TRP A 300 2.98 7.67 -2.64
C TRP A 300 4.04 8.55 -1.97
N ILE A 301 5.03 9.06 -2.73
CA ILE A 301 5.98 10.05 -2.22
C ILE A 301 5.27 11.37 -1.88
N LEU A 302 4.34 11.84 -2.72
CA LEU A 302 3.70 13.14 -2.57
C LEU A 302 2.39 13.11 -1.79
N GLY A 303 1.56 12.08 -2.01
CA GLY A 303 0.20 12.01 -1.48
C GLY A 303 0.14 12.17 0.03
N PRO A 304 0.69 11.23 0.80
CA PRO A 304 0.67 11.27 2.27
C PRO A 304 1.40 12.49 2.84
N ALA A 305 2.53 12.88 2.26
CA ALA A 305 3.26 14.09 2.68
C ALA A 305 2.41 15.36 2.52
N THR A 306 1.63 15.45 1.43
CA THR A 306 0.69 16.56 1.23
C THR A 306 -0.41 16.55 2.29
N GLY A 307 -0.94 15.38 2.65
CA GLY A 307 -1.91 15.22 3.73
C GLY A 307 -1.41 15.77 5.07
N VAL A 308 -0.20 15.38 5.48
CA VAL A 308 0.44 15.90 6.72
C VAL A 308 0.68 17.43 6.62
N SER A 309 1.06 17.94 5.46
CA SER A 309 1.25 19.37 5.22
C SER A 309 -0.04 20.17 5.45
N VAL A 310 -1.23 19.64 5.09
CA VAL A 310 -2.53 20.26 5.38
C VAL A 310 -2.74 20.37 6.88
N VAL A 311 -2.48 19.33 7.63
CA VAL A 311 -2.58 19.30 9.10
C VAL A 311 -1.66 20.34 9.75
N ALA A 312 -0.43 20.48 9.25
CA ALA A 312 0.52 21.48 9.75
C ALA A 312 0.05 22.92 9.47
N ARG A 313 -0.63 23.16 8.36
CA ARG A 313 -1.26 24.47 8.06
C ARG A 313 -2.45 24.77 8.96
N GLU A 314 -3.12 23.75 9.46
CA GLU A 314 -4.19 23.92 10.46
C GLU A 314 -3.67 24.11 11.90
N GLY A 315 -2.35 24.10 12.11
CA GLY A 315 -1.73 24.37 13.41
C GLY A 315 -1.58 23.14 14.32
N LEU A 316 -1.91 21.93 13.83
CA LEU A 316 -1.82 20.69 14.61
C LEU A 316 -0.44 20.00 14.54
N ALA A 317 0.47 20.53 13.74
CA ALA A 317 1.86 20.08 13.60
C ALA A 317 2.78 21.31 13.42
N PRO A 318 4.12 21.15 13.58
CA PRO A 318 5.03 22.26 13.40
C PRO A 318 4.87 22.98 12.07
N ALA A 319 4.77 24.32 12.09
CA ALA A 319 4.50 25.14 10.90
C ALA A 319 5.51 24.93 9.75
N ARG A 320 6.74 24.48 10.05
CA ARG A 320 7.76 24.14 9.05
C ARG A 320 7.32 23.00 8.13
N LEU A 321 6.54 22.04 8.64
CA LEU A 321 6.02 20.89 7.85
C LEU A 321 4.90 21.32 6.90
N GLY A 322 4.23 22.45 7.16
CA GLY A 322 3.21 23.03 6.28
C GLY A 322 3.77 23.89 5.14
N ARG A 323 5.08 24.21 5.14
CA ARG A 323 5.71 25.02 4.11
C ARG A 323 5.93 24.22 2.83
N THR A 324 5.59 24.83 1.71
CA THR A 324 5.77 24.24 0.39
C THR A 324 6.73 25.06 -0.47
N ASN A 325 7.36 24.44 -1.45
CA ASN A 325 8.12 25.13 -2.49
C ASN A 325 7.18 25.82 -3.50
N ARG A 326 7.76 26.44 -4.57
CA ARG A 326 7.01 27.12 -5.64
C ARG A 326 6.05 26.19 -6.39
N ASN A 327 6.28 24.89 -6.35
CA ASN A 327 5.46 23.87 -7.01
C ASN A 327 4.41 23.26 -6.08
N GLY A 328 4.23 23.81 -4.87
CA GLY A 328 3.28 23.32 -3.88
C GLY A 328 3.72 22.06 -3.10
N VAL A 329 5.00 21.68 -3.17
CA VAL A 329 5.52 20.43 -2.57
C VAL A 329 6.07 20.70 -1.16
N PRO A 330 5.71 19.89 -0.14
CA PRO A 330 6.20 20.01 1.23
C PRO A 330 7.60 19.40 1.39
N VAL A 331 8.63 20.14 0.99
CA VAL A 331 10.04 19.68 0.90
C VAL A 331 10.54 19.07 2.20
N ALA A 332 10.21 19.68 3.35
CA ALA A 332 10.66 19.17 4.65
C ALA A 332 10.17 17.75 4.92
N LEU A 333 8.92 17.43 4.57
CA LEU A 333 8.35 16.10 4.73
C LEU A 333 9.00 15.09 3.77
N LEU A 334 9.28 15.49 2.52
CA LEU A 334 9.97 14.63 1.55
C LEU A 334 11.39 14.31 2.01
N VAL A 335 12.11 15.26 2.58
CA VAL A 335 13.46 15.04 3.11
C VAL A 335 13.42 14.13 4.34
N VAL A 336 12.46 14.35 5.26
CA VAL A 336 12.31 13.49 6.46
C VAL A 336 12.02 12.04 6.07
N GLN A 337 11.06 11.81 5.15
CA GLN A 337 10.77 10.45 4.67
C GLN A 337 11.95 9.85 3.90
N GLY A 338 12.68 10.67 3.11
CA GLY A 338 13.87 10.23 2.39
C GLY A 338 14.98 9.75 3.34
N LEU A 339 15.29 10.51 4.38
CA LEU A 339 16.27 10.14 5.38
C LEU A 339 15.84 8.90 6.17
N ALA A 340 14.59 8.88 6.65
CA ALA A 340 14.08 7.76 7.43
C ALA A 340 13.98 6.48 6.59
N GLY A 341 13.48 6.55 5.35
CA GLY A 341 13.46 5.42 4.42
C GLY A 341 14.86 4.93 4.05
N SER A 342 15.85 5.82 3.95
CA SER A 342 17.26 5.42 3.75
C SER A 342 17.78 4.61 4.94
N VAL A 343 17.43 4.99 6.18
CA VAL A 343 17.77 4.19 7.37
C VAL A 343 17.12 2.81 7.33
N PHE A 344 15.84 2.71 6.94
CA PHE A 344 15.18 1.43 6.80
C PHE A 344 15.76 0.58 5.66
N ALA A 345 16.26 1.19 4.58
CA ALA A 345 16.95 0.47 3.51
C ALA A 345 18.23 -0.22 4.00
N LEU A 346 18.89 0.30 5.02
CA LEU A 346 20.09 -0.33 5.61
C LEU A 346 19.78 -1.68 6.28
N LEU A 347 18.50 -2.00 6.58
CA LEU A 347 18.12 -3.32 7.09
C LEU A 347 18.49 -4.43 6.10
N PHE A 348 18.50 -4.14 4.80
CA PHE A 348 18.92 -5.12 3.78
C PHE A 348 20.42 -5.51 3.89
N VAL A 349 21.23 -4.67 4.52
CA VAL A 349 22.66 -5.00 4.82
C VAL A 349 22.77 -5.83 6.10
N VAL A 350 22.02 -5.45 7.13
CA VAL A 350 22.16 -6.01 8.49
C VAL A 350 21.47 -7.36 8.64
N VAL A 351 20.29 -7.53 8.04
CA VAL A 351 19.50 -8.76 8.14
C VAL A 351 20.10 -9.85 7.24
N PRO A 352 20.10 -11.13 7.66
CA PRO A 352 20.77 -12.21 6.93
C PRO A 352 20.25 -12.40 5.49
N SER A 353 18.93 -12.34 5.25
CA SER A 353 18.36 -12.54 3.92
C SER A 353 17.60 -11.30 3.42
N VAL A 354 17.59 -11.13 2.10
CA VAL A 354 16.85 -10.08 1.41
C VAL A 354 15.34 -10.23 1.62
N SER A 355 14.81 -11.47 1.51
CA SER A 355 13.39 -11.75 1.74
C SER A 355 12.97 -11.49 3.18
N THR A 356 13.82 -11.79 4.17
CA THR A 356 13.55 -11.47 5.59
C THR A 356 13.49 -9.95 5.81
N SER A 357 14.42 -9.19 5.21
CA SER A 357 14.41 -7.71 5.30
C SER A 357 13.13 -7.14 4.70
N TYR A 358 12.76 -7.62 3.51
CA TYR A 358 11.51 -7.24 2.84
C TYR A 358 10.28 -7.54 3.72
N TRP A 359 10.22 -8.75 4.30
CA TRP A 359 9.12 -9.14 5.17
C TRP A 359 9.02 -8.27 6.43
N MET A 360 10.12 -8.07 7.14
CA MET A 360 10.14 -7.25 8.36
C MET A 360 9.62 -5.83 8.07
N LEU A 361 10.04 -5.22 6.98
CA LEU A 361 9.58 -3.90 6.57
C LEU A 361 8.10 -3.90 6.17
N SER A 362 7.65 -4.95 5.46
CA SER A 362 6.23 -5.12 5.12
C SER A 362 5.37 -5.30 6.37
N ALA A 363 5.85 -6.04 7.36
CA ALA A 363 5.16 -6.22 8.64
C ALA A 363 5.05 -4.90 9.42
N VAL A 364 6.13 -4.10 9.50
CA VAL A 364 6.08 -2.74 10.12
C VAL A 364 5.08 -1.86 9.38
N THR A 365 5.11 -1.85 8.06
CA THR A 365 4.15 -1.13 7.22
C THR A 365 2.71 -1.51 7.56
N ALA A 366 2.41 -2.82 7.59
CA ALA A 366 1.09 -3.33 7.93
C ALA A 366 0.66 -2.91 9.35
N GLN A 367 1.54 -2.98 10.34
CA GLN A 367 1.28 -2.58 11.72
C GLN A 367 0.86 -1.11 11.84
N VAL A 368 1.53 -0.23 11.11
CA VAL A 368 1.25 1.22 11.16
C VAL A 368 -0.02 1.57 10.39
N ILE A 369 -0.20 1.01 9.19
CA ILE A 369 -1.34 1.38 8.34
C ILE A 369 -2.69 0.85 8.87
N VAL A 370 -2.71 -0.31 9.54
CA VAL A 370 -3.97 -0.84 10.09
C VAL A 370 -4.57 0.07 11.16
N ALA A 371 -3.76 0.89 11.86
CA ALA A 371 -4.26 1.89 12.79
C ALA A 371 -5.08 2.98 12.06
N MET A 372 -4.64 3.41 10.90
CA MET A 372 -5.38 4.33 10.03
C MET A 372 -6.70 3.72 9.58
N TYR A 373 -6.67 2.47 9.07
CA TYR A 373 -7.90 1.80 8.62
C TYR A 373 -8.89 1.54 9.75
N ALA A 374 -8.42 1.20 10.95
CA ALA A 374 -9.27 1.07 12.13
C ALA A 374 -10.00 2.40 12.44
N LEU A 375 -9.31 3.54 12.32
CA LEU A 375 -9.93 4.86 12.46
C LEU A 375 -10.94 5.16 11.35
N VAL A 376 -10.71 4.72 10.11
CA VAL A 376 -11.67 4.86 9.01
C VAL A 376 -12.93 4.03 9.28
N PHE A 377 -12.80 2.76 9.69
CA PHE A 377 -13.95 1.92 10.06
C PHE A 377 -14.72 2.48 11.28
N ALA A 378 -14.02 2.93 12.29
CA ALA A 378 -14.64 3.59 13.43
C ALA A 378 -15.35 4.90 13.00
N SER A 379 -14.81 5.64 12.04
CA SER A 379 -15.41 6.87 11.51
C SER A 379 -16.73 6.60 10.79
N VAL A 380 -16.80 5.58 9.94
CA VAL A 380 -18.04 5.27 9.22
C VAL A 380 -19.16 4.87 10.18
N ILE A 381 -18.85 4.14 11.26
CA ILE A 381 -19.81 3.80 12.30
C ILE A 381 -20.25 5.08 13.04
N ARG A 382 -19.30 5.85 13.58
CA ARG A 382 -19.58 7.02 14.41
C ARG A 382 -20.38 8.09 13.66
N LEU A 383 -20.04 8.38 12.40
CA LEU A 383 -20.69 9.40 11.59
C LEU A 383 -22.14 9.06 11.24
N ARG A 384 -22.56 7.82 11.34
CA ARG A 384 -23.97 7.43 11.22
C ARG A 384 -24.81 7.93 12.40
N TYR A 385 -24.21 8.05 13.57
CA TYR A 385 -24.85 8.54 14.79
C TYR A 385 -24.70 10.06 14.97
N THR A 386 -23.50 10.59 14.70
CA THR A 386 -23.20 12.00 14.98
C THR A 386 -23.56 12.94 13.86
N ARG A 387 -23.73 12.45 12.64
CA ARG A 387 -24.09 13.22 11.44
C ARG A 387 -25.19 12.52 10.62
N PRO A 388 -26.35 12.20 11.22
CA PRO A 388 -27.42 11.47 10.55
C PRO A 388 -27.99 12.26 9.34
N ASP A 389 -27.98 13.60 9.39
CA ASP A 389 -28.60 14.51 8.43
C ASP A 389 -27.73 14.76 7.19
N VAL A 390 -26.46 14.35 7.20
CA VAL A 390 -25.57 14.53 6.04
C VAL A 390 -26.02 13.63 4.89
N PRO A 391 -26.27 14.19 3.70
CA PRO A 391 -26.61 13.40 2.51
C PRO A 391 -25.52 12.41 2.17
N ARG A 392 -25.91 11.15 1.94
CA ARG A 392 -25.01 10.07 1.54
C ARG A 392 -25.41 9.57 0.15
N PRO A 393 -24.79 10.09 -0.91
CA PRO A 393 -25.08 9.66 -2.28
C PRO A 393 -24.87 8.16 -2.50
N TYR A 394 -23.86 7.58 -1.86
CA TYR A 394 -23.74 6.14 -1.62
C TYR A 394 -23.94 5.86 -0.13
N ARG A 395 -24.68 4.82 0.18
CA ARG A 395 -24.98 4.41 1.55
C ARG A 395 -24.78 2.92 1.70
N ILE A 396 -24.00 2.49 2.68
CA ILE A 396 -23.83 1.07 3.01
C ILE A 396 -25.21 0.44 3.25
N PRO A 397 -25.54 -0.66 2.55
CA PRO A 397 -26.84 -1.34 2.68
C PRO A 397 -27.10 -1.85 4.08
N GLY A 398 -28.37 -2.09 4.43
CA GLY A 398 -28.76 -2.67 5.72
C GLY A 398 -28.87 -1.67 6.88
N GLY A 399 -28.78 -0.36 6.60
CA GLY A 399 -28.96 0.68 7.64
C GLY A 399 -27.86 0.65 8.71
N LEU A 400 -28.21 0.80 9.98
CA LEU A 400 -27.26 0.73 11.10
C LEU A 400 -26.64 -0.67 11.27
N PRO A 401 -27.43 -1.78 11.24
CA PRO A 401 -26.83 -3.12 11.28
C PRO A 401 -25.82 -3.38 10.17
N GLY A 402 -26.09 -2.91 8.94
CA GLY A 402 -25.15 -3.06 7.84
C GLY A 402 -23.85 -2.29 8.05
N VAL A 403 -23.91 -1.08 8.61
CA VAL A 403 -22.71 -0.29 8.96
C VAL A 403 -21.91 -0.96 10.07
N TRP A 404 -22.58 -1.52 11.09
CA TRP A 404 -21.90 -2.27 12.13
C TRP A 404 -21.28 -3.56 11.61
N LEU A 405 -21.94 -4.25 10.67
CA LEU A 405 -21.37 -5.42 10.02
C LEU A 405 -20.10 -5.05 9.24
N VAL A 406 -20.18 -4.06 8.35
CA VAL A 406 -19.04 -3.62 7.51
C VAL A 406 -17.92 -3.05 8.38
N GLY A 407 -18.22 -2.09 9.26
CA GLY A 407 -17.23 -1.46 10.11
C GLY A 407 -16.66 -2.40 11.17
N GLY A 408 -17.50 -3.25 11.78
CA GLY A 408 -17.10 -4.22 12.79
C GLY A 408 -16.22 -5.34 12.22
N VAL A 409 -16.60 -5.90 11.06
CA VAL A 409 -15.77 -6.91 10.36
C VAL A 409 -14.45 -6.30 9.94
N GLY A 410 -14.45 -5.06 9.39
CA GLY A 410 -13.23 -4.35 9.06
C GLY A 410 -12.32 -4.08 10.27
N LEU A 411 -12.89 -3.69 11.41
CA LEU A 411 -12.15 -3.52 12.66
C LEU A 411 -11.55 -4.84 13.16
N LEU A 412 -12.30 -5.94 13.09
CA LEU A 412 -11.77 -7.27 13.41
C LEU A 412 -10.64 -7.68 12.46
N GLY A 413 -10.78 -7.41 11.16
CA GLY A 413 -9.72 -7.62 10.17
C GLY A 413 -8.46 -6.83 10.51
N CYS A 414 -8.59 -5.55 10.86
CA CYS A 414 -7.47 -4.72 11.31
C CYS A 414 -6.82 -5.28 12.59
N LEU A 415 -7.61 -5.66 13.58
CA LEU A 415 -7.10 -6.24 14.83
C LEU A 415 -6.38 -7.57 14.57
N SER A 416 -6.96 -8.44 13.77
CA SER A 416 -6.35 -9.72 13.39
C SER A 416 -5.01 -9.51 12.68
N SER A 417 -4.97 -8.60 11.68
CA SER A 417 -3.72 -8.26 10.97
C SER A 417 -2.67 -7.69 11.92
N PHE A 418 -3.09 -6.82 12.85
CA PHE A 418 -2.19 -6.26 13.85
C PHE A 418 -1.57 -7.34 14.74
N LEU A 419 -2.37 -8.26 15.27
CA LEU A 419 -1.90 -9.33 16.14
C LEU A 419 -1.04 -10.36 15.40
N LEU A 420 -1.50 -10.80 14.23
CA LEU A 420 -0.79 -11.78 13.41
C LEU A 420 0.55 -11.24 12.86
N GLY A 421 0.67 -9.94 12.65
CA GLY A 421 1.93 -9.33 12.22
C GLY A 421 3.09 -9.51 13.22
N PHE A 422 2.80 -9.81 14.50
CA PHE A 422 3.84 -10.14 15.49
C PHE A 422 4.28 -11.61 15.46
N VAL A 423 3.60 -12.45 14.70
CA VAL A 423 3.99 -13.85 14.53
C VAL A 423 5.03 -13.92 13.40
N PRO A 424 6.26 -14.42 13.65
CA PRO A 424 7.23 -14.59 12.58
C PRO A 424 6.79 -15.72 11.66
N PRO A 425 6.84 -15.55 10.33
CA PRO A 425 6.49 -16.63 9.40
C PRO A 425 7.49 -17.77 9.47
N SER A 426 6.98 -19.00 9.43
CA SER A 426 7.79 -20.23 9.47
C SER A 426 8.74 -20.37 8.27
N GLN A 427 8.35 -19.81 7.12
CA GLN A 427 9.07 -19.87 5.85
C GLN A 427 10.31 -18.99 5.80
N LEU A 428 10.47 -18.03 6.73
CA LEU A 428 11.56 -17.07 6.72
C LEU A 428 12.45 -17.18 7.96
N ALA A 429 13.75 -17.12 7.75
CA ALA A 429 14.74 -17.09 8.83
C ALA A 429 14.73 -15.72 9.54
N THR A 430 13.74 -15.49 10.39
CA THR A 430 13.57 -14.22 11.14
C THR A 430 14.44 -14.15 12.40
N GLY A 431 15.13 -15.24 12.75
CA GLY A 431 15.97 -15.32 13.93
C GLY A 431 15.19 -15.53 15.22
N ASN A 432 15.60 -14.86 16.29
CA ASN A 432 14.92 -14.99 17.59
C ASN A 432 13.58 -14.26 17.58
N THR A 433 12.50 -14.99 17.87
CA THR A 433 11.12 -14.49 17.89
C THR A 433 10.95 -13.27 18.81
N ALA A 434 11.56 -13.27 19.99
CA ALA A 434 11.44 -12.15 20.92
C ALA A 434 12.09 -10.87 20.35
N VAL A 435 13.24 -11.01 19.66
CA VAL A 435 13.91 -9.90 18.99
C VAL A 435 13.06 -9.39 17.83
N TYR A 436 12.48 -10.29 17.02
CA TYR A 436 11.57 -9.95 15.94
C TYR A 436 10.38 -9.12 16.46
N VAL A 437 9.68 -9.61 17.48
CA VAL A 437 8.53 -8.93 18.09
C VAL A 437 8.93 -7.58 18.66
N LEU A 438 10.08 -7.50 19.37
CA LEU A 438 10.56 -6.26 19.96
C LEU A 438 10.89 -5.20 18.89
N LEU A 439 11.57 -5.59 17.82
CA LEU A 439 11.92 -4.69 16.71
C LEU A 439 10.66 -4.17 16.00
N LEU A 440 9.70 -5.04 15.72
CA LEU A 440 8.42 -4.66 15.11
C LEU A 440 7.65 -3.68 16.01
N ALA A 441 7.50 -4.02 17.30
CA ALA A 441 6.80 -3.18 18.26
C ALA A 441 7.48 -1.82 18.41
N LEU A 442 8.80 -1.80 18.54
CA LEU A 442 9.58 -0.56 18.66
C LEU A 442 9.43 0.31 17.41
N ALA A 443 9.58 -0.27 16.21
CA ALA A 443 9.45 0.46 14.95
C ALA A 443 8.03 1.04 14.80
N SER A 444 6.99 0.24 15.05
CA SER A 444 5.60 0.67 14.97
C SER A 444 5.26 1.79 15.96
N VAL A 445 5.75 1.68 17.19
CA VAL A 445 5.58 2.72 18.22
C VAL A 445 6.32 3.99 17.80
N VAL A 446 7.60 3.92 17.42
CA VAL A 446 8.41 5.07 17.03
C VAL A 446 7.79 5.81 15.84
N LEU A 447 7.32 5.08 14.82
CA LEU A 447 6.65 5.66 13.65
C LEU A 447 5.32 6.33 14.01
N SER A 448 4.61 5.85 15.03
CA SER A 448 3.29 6.37 15.44
C SER A 448 3.37 7.49 16.48
N LEU A 449 4.52 7.71 17.12
CA LEU A 449 4.70 8.68 18.22
C LEU A 449 4.55 10.17 17.84
N PRO A 450 4.99 10.68 16.68
CA PRO A 450 5.07 12.11 16.41
C PRO A 450 3.77 12.91 16.63
N PRO A 451 2.55 12.45 16.27
CA PRO A 451 1.33 13.18 16.56
C PRO A 451 1.13 13.46 18.06
N PHE A 452 1.49 12.49 18.91
CA PHE A 452 1.37 12.63 20.37
C PHE A 452 2.44 13.58 20.92
N ALA A 453 3.67 13.49 20.40
CA ALA A 453 4.75 14.39 20.77
C ALA A 453 4.42 15.85 20.43
N PHE A 454 3.89 16.10 19.22
CA PHE A 454 3.48 17.44 18.80
C PHE A 454 2.32 17.97 19.65
N ALA A 455 1.32 17.14 19.97
CA ALA A 455 0.24 17.55 20.85
C ALA A 455 0.72 17.94 22.28
N LEU A 456 1.73 17.25 22.81
CA LEU A 456 2.34 17.60 24.10
C LEU A 456 3.13 18.92 24.03
N LEU A 457 3.86 19.15 22.95
CA LEU A 457 4.62 20.38 22.74
C LEU A 457 3.71 21.61 22.63
N GLU A 458 2.57 21.48 21.93
CA GLU A 458 1.57 22.55 21.83
C GLU A 458 0.95 22.90 23.18
N ARG A 459 0.59 21.88 23.98
CA ARG A 459 0.06 22.11 25.34
C ARG A 459 1.06 22.85 26.22
N ARG A 460 2.35 22.51 26.12
CA ARG A 460 3.42 23.22 26.89
C ARG A 460 3.58 24.66 26.44
N ARG A 461 3.54 24.95 25.13
CA ARG A 461 3.62 26.31 24.58
C ARG A 461 2.41 27.15 24.99
N GLY A 462 1.20 26.61 24.90
CA GLY A 462 -0.02 27.31 25.33
C GLY A 462 0.00 27.66 26.82
N ARG A 463 0.51 26.78 27.68
CA ARG A 463 0.69 27.05 29.13
C ARG A 463 1.77 28.10 29.40
N ALA A 464 2.86 28.07 28.64
CA ALA A 464 3.92 29.09 28.78
C ALA A 464 3.42 30.49 28.41
N VAL A 465 2.68 30.61 27.32
CA VAL A 465 2.08 31.89 26.90
C VAL A 465 1.03 32.39 27.89
N ALA A 466 0.21 31.49 28.46
CA ALA A 466 -0.77 31.86 29.48
C ALA A 466 -0.10 32.31 30.80
N ALA A 467 1.07 31.73 31.14
CA ALA A 467 1.81 32.09 32.35
C ALA A 467 2.59 33.41 32.22
N THR A 468 2.80 33.90 30.99
CA THR A 468 3.50 35.16 30.70
C THR A 468 2.54 36.31 30.32
N ALA A 469 1.24 36.05 30.26
CA ALA A 469 0.24 37.11 30.06
C ALA A 469 0.17 37.99 31.32
N PRO A 470 0.31 39.32 31.21
CA PRO A 470 0.19 40.21 32.35
C PRO A 470 -1.26 40.16 32.86
N SER A 471 -1.40 40.02 34.18
CA SER A 471 -2.65 40.08 34.94
C SER A 471 -3.30 41.43 34.90
#